data_53f308311d88b3750764ad9e1e707282
#
_entry.id   53f308311d88b3750764ad9e1e707282
#
_cell.length_a   1.000
_cell.length_b   1.000
_cell.length_c   1.000
_cell.angle_alpha   90.00
_cell.angle_beta   90.00
_cell.angle_gamma   90.00
#
_symmetry.space_group_name_H-M   'P 1'
#
loop_
_entity.id
_entity.type
_entity.pdbx_description
1 polymer ?
#
loop_
_entity_poly.entity_id
_entity_poly.type
_entity_poly.pdbx_seq_one_letter_code
_entity_poly.pdbx_strand_id
1 'polypeptide(L)'
;LECGLAEPRDGLLWQQCGAGVLPIRVAGHGAMREFMLQSPGERVLDTGRNAHPLLPATLAGTEPGALQPALVDGGRRWWLAEIADEASLRTWQPDHAAIGALARASDSMGLCVFARAAHAEYQLVVRAFPAGVGIVEDPASGAANGLIAAYIAHAEPDGALARGYHVSQGREIGHDARLAVQIEPDAIWTGGHSHTVIDGTLDWIPARE
;
A
#
# COMPACT_ATOMS: atom_id res chain seq x y z
N LEU A 1 18.76 -3.91 12.93
CA LEU A 1 20.00 -3.95 12.15
C LEU A 1 20.99 -2.91 12.62
N GLU A 2 20.64 -1.62 12.63
CA GLU A 2 21.55 -0.52 13.01
C GLU A 2 22.01 -0.64 14.47
N CYS A 3 21.15 -1.07 15.37
CA CYS A 3 21.47 -1.28 16.79
C CYS A 3 22.03 -2.69 17.09
N GLY A 4 22.32 -3.51 16.09
CA GLY A 4 22.83 -4.87 16.27
C GLY A 4 21.85 -5.89 16.89
N LEU A 5 20.56 -5.55 17.02
CA LEU A 5 19.56 -6.43 17.63
C LEU A 5 19.15 -7.61 16.71
N ALA A 6 19.35 -7.49 15.41
CA ALA A 6 19.08 -8.52 14.45
C ALA A 6 20.09 -8.46 13.29
N GLU A 7 20.41 -9.61 12.74
CA GLU A 7 21.23 -9.73 11.53
C GLU A 7 20.51 -10.58 10.49
N PRO A 8 20.52 -10.18 9.20
CA PRO A 8 19.93 -10.98 8.14
C PRO A 8 20.72 -12.30 7.99
N ARG A 9 19.99 -13.40 7.79
CA ARG A 9 20.56 -14.66 7.37
C ARG A 9 20.22 -14.87 5.89
N ASP A 10 21.23 -15.02 5.06
CA ASP A 10 21.06 -15.12 3.60
C ASP A 10 20.24 -13.97 2.98
N GLY A 11 20.42 -12.75 3.51
CA GLY A 11 19.66 -11.56 3.06
C GLY A 11 18.23 -11.49 3.57
N LEU A 12 17.81 -12.36 4.49
CA LEU A 12 16.46 -12.41 5.03
C LEU A 12 16.42 -12.12 6.54
N LEU A 13 15.40 -11.37 6.94
CA LEU A 13 14.88 -11.29 8.30
C LEU A 13 13.47 -11.90 8.33
N TRP A 14 13.02 -12.25 9.52
CA TRP A 14 11.68 -12.80 9.74
C TRP A 14 10.95 -11.95 10.76
N GLN A 15 9.77 -11.46 10.37
CA GLN A 15 8.90 -10.66 11.23
C GLN A 15 7.69 -11.48 11.64
N GLN A 16 7.48 -11.64 12.95
CA GLN A 16 6.25 -12.21 13.47
C GLN A 16 5.22 -11.10 13.66
N CYS A 17 4.04 -11.26 13.11
CA CYS A 17 2.93 -10.31 13.22
C CYS A 17 1.58 -11.05 13.24
N GLY A 18 0.47 -10.30 13.27
CA GLY A 18 -0.89 -10.89 13.27
C GLY A 18 -1.22 -11.72 12.03
N ALA A 19 -0.54 -11.49 10.91
CA ALA A 19 -0.68 -12.29 9.69
C ALA A 19 0.23 -13.52 9.65
N GLY A 20 1.04 -13.76 10.68
CA GLY A 20 1.98 -14.87 10.76
C GLY A 20 3.45 -14.41 10.77
N VAL A 21 4.33 -15.29 10.32
CA VAL A 21 5.76 -15.00 10.17
C VAL A 21 6.04 -14.67 8.72
N LEU A 22 6.42 -13.43 8.45
CA LEU A 22 6.66 -12.91 7.11
C LEU A 22 8.16 -12.65 6.90
N PRO A 23 8.72 -13.03 5.74
CA PRO A 23 10.10 -12.72 5.42
C PRO A 23 10.25 -11.26 4.98
N ILE A 24 11.39 -10.69 5.31
CA ILE A 24 11.83 -9.38 4.85
C ILE A 24 13.17 -9.58 4.13
N ARG A 25 13.23 -9.24 2.86
CA ARG A 25 14.48 -9.14 2.12
C ARG A 25 15.23 -7.89 2.54
N VAL A 26 16.52 -8.02 2.78
CA VAL A 26 17.40 -6.90 3.11
C VAL A 26 18.51 -6.85 2.08
N ALA A 27 18.62 -5.74 1.37
CA ALA A 27 19.67 -5.50 0.39
C ALA A 27 20.40 -4.19 0.71
N GLY A 28 21.63 -4.04 0.20
CA GLY A 28 22.46 -2.84 0.42
C GLY A 28 22.96 -2.68 1.85
N HIS A 29 23.61 -1.55 2.12
CA HIS A 29 24.22 -1.21 3.41
C HIS A 29 24.03 0.26 3.78
N GLY A 30 23.99 0.57 5.08
CA GLY A 30 23.89 1.96 5.58
C GLY A 30 22.65 2.66 5.00
N ALA A 31 22.83 3.88 4.52
CA ALA A 31 21.75 4.70 3.95
C ALA A 31 21.15 4.15 2.64
N MET A 32 21.85 3.24 1.97
CA MET A 32 21.39 2.57 0.74
C MET A 32 20.71 1.22 1.04
N ARG A 33 20.41 0.93 2.31
CA ARG A 33 19.73 -0.28 2.69
C ARG A 33 18.26 -0.24 2.25
N GLU A 34 17.85 -1.30 1.60
CA GLU A 34 16.48 -1.51 1.16
C GLU A 34 15.85 -2.68 1.91
N PHE A 35 14.61 -2.52 2.30
CA PHE A 35 13.80 -3.56 2.93
C PHE A 35 12.59 -3.86 2.05
N MET A 36 12.37 -5.13 1.75
CA MET A 36 11.20 -5.60 1.01
C MET A 36 10.46 -6.63 1.86
N LEU A 37 9.25 -6.28 2.30
CA LEU A 37 8.39 -7.17 3.08
C LEU A 37 7.51 -7.97 2.13
N GLN A 38 7.43 -9.27 2.35
CA GLN A 38 6.48 -10.12 1.64
C GLN A 38 5.05 -9.85 2.15
N SER A 39 4.13 -9.65 1.23
CA SER A 39 2.71 -9.56 1.53
C SER A 39 2.15 -10.91 2.00
N PRO A 40 1.16 -10.91 2.92
CA PRO A 40 0.65 -12.16 3.52
C PRO A 40 -0.23 -13.03 2.61
N GLY A 41 -0.41 -12.63 1.37
CA GLY A 41 -1.32 -13.24 0.41
C GLY A 41 -2.59 -12.41 0.24
N GLU A 42 -3.00 -12.22 -1.00
CA GLU A 42 -4.09 -11.31 -1.36
C GLU A 42 -5.18 -12.05 -2.14
N ARG A 43 -6.40 -11.57 -1.97
CA ARG A 43 -7.57 -12.11 -2.66
C ARG A 43 -8.53 -11.00 -3.06
N VAL A 44 -8.85 -10.92 -4.35
CA VAL A 44 -9.92 -10.07 -4.86
C VAL A 44 -11.26 -10.66 -4.41
N LEU A 45 -12.05 -9.88 -3.67
CA LEU A 45 -13.35 -10.31 -3.12
C LEU A 45 -14.52 -9.89 -4.01
N ASP A 46 -14.46 -8.67 -4.54
CA ASP A 46 -15.51 -8.10 -5.38
C ASP A 46 -14.92 -7.07 -6.36
N THR A 47 -15.57 -6.87 -7.50
CA THR A 47 -15.13 -5.91 -8.52
C THR A 47 -16.30 -5.21 -9.16
N GLY A 48 -16.10 -3.96 -9.57
CA GLY A 48 -17.05 -3.17 -10.32
C GLY A 48 -17.48 -1.89 -9.62
N ARG A 49 -17.96 -0.93 -10.42
CA ARG A 49 -18.45 0.36 -9.90
C ARG A 49 -19.66 0.23 -8.99
N ASN A 50 -20.45 -0.81 -9.14
CA ASN A 50 -21.66 -1.09 -8.37
C ASN A 50 -21.43 -2.18 -7.31
N ALA A 51 -20.20 -2.61 -7.07
CA ALA A 51 -19.85 -3.60 -6.06
C ALA A 51 -20.24 -3.15 -4.64
N HIS A 52 -20.33 -1.84 -4.41
CA HIS A 52 -20.88 -1.27 -3.18
C HIS A 52 -21.67 0.01 -3.47
N PRO A 53 -22.87 0.22 -2.86
CA PRO A 53 -23.72 1.37 -3.16
C PRO A 53 -23.09 2.73 -2.81
N LEU A 54 -22.10 2.78 -1.91
CA LEU A 54 -21.40 4.01 -1.54
C LEU A 54 -20.22 4.35 -2.46
N LEU A 55 -19.73 3.43 -3.31
CA LEU A 55 -18.58 3.67 -4.18
C LEU A 55 -18.76 4.86 -5.13
N PRO A 56 -19.91 5.02 -5.82
CA PRO A 56 -20.08 6.15 -6.74
C PRO A 56 -19.94 7.52 -6.03
N ALA A 57 -20.49 7.65 -4.82
CA ALA A 57 -20.38 8.87 -4.03
C ALA A 57 -18.94 9.07 -3.51
N THR A 58 -18.31 8.01 -3.07
CA THR A 58 -16.92 8.04 -2.55
C THR A 58 -15.90 8.41 -3.63
N LEU A 59 -16.14 8.03 -4.88
CA LEU A 59 -15.29 8.33 -6.04
C LEU A 59 -15.80 9.56 -6.84
N ALA A 60 -16.69 10.36 -6.26
CA ALA A 60 -17.19 11.55 -6.94
C ALA A 60 -16.05 12.52 -7.30
N GLY A 61 -16.13 13.11 -8.48
CA GLY A 61 -15.10 14.02 -8.99
C GLY A 61 -13.86 13.34 -9.54
N THR A 62 -13.85 12.01 -9.67
CA THR A 62 -12.78 11.28 -10.36
C THR A 62 -13.28 10.70 -11.69
N GLU A 63 -12.39 10.68 -12.67
CA GLU A 63 -12.57 9.88 -13.88
C GLU A 63 -11.89 8.50 -13.68
N PRO A 64 -12.54 7.40 -14.09
CA PRO A 64 -11.99 6.07 -13.89
C PRO A 64 -10.81 5.78 -14.83
N GLY A 65 -9.86 5.01 -14.33
CA GLY A 65 -8.83 4.38 -15.13
C GLY A 65 -9.32 3.12 -15.87
N ALA A 66 -8.38 2.29 -16.28
CA ALA A 66 -8.65 1.07 -17.04
C ALA A 66 -9.29 -0.03 -16.16
N LEU A 67 -8.86 -0.17 -14.92
CA LEU A 67 -9.33 -1.20 -14.00
C LEU A 67 -10.57 -0.73 -13.23
N GLN A 68 -11.51 -1.65 -13.05
CA GLN A 68 -12.70 -1.40 -12.23
C GLN A 68 -12.33 -1.26 -10.75
N PRO A 69 -13.11 -0.54 -9.93
CA PRO A 69 -12.93 -0.61 -8.48
C PRO A 69 -13.02 -2.05 -7.96
N ALA A 70 -12.21 -2.38 -6.95
CA ALA A 70 -12.17 -3.71 -6.36
C ALA A 70 -12.08 -3.67 -4.84
N LEU A 71 -12.71 -4.64 -4.17
CA LEU A 71 -12.46 -4.94 -2.76
C LEU A 71 -11.44 -6.08 -2.69
N VAL A 72 -10.30 -5.82 -2.07
CA VAL A 72 -9.21 -6.78 -1.97
C VAL A 72 -8.85 -7.01 -0.50
N ASP A 73 -8.62 -8.28 -0.14
CA ASP A 73 -8.22 -8.71 1.20
C ASP A 73 -6.78 -9.26 1.17
N GLY A 74 -5.93 -8.78 2.06
CA GLY A 74 -4.58 -9.25 2.31
C GLY A 74 -4.29 -9.19 3.81
N GLY A 75 -5.16 -9.81 4.61
CA GLY A 75 -5.20 -9.71 6.06
C GLY A 75 -6.01 -8.52 6.57
N ARG A 76 -6.20 -7.51 5.74
CA ARG A 76 -7.16 -6.40 5.90
C ARG A 76 -7.73 -6.02 4.55
N ARG A 77 -9.02 -5.72 4.52
CA ARG A 77 -9.73 -5.37 3.29
C ARG A 77 -9.53 -3.90 2.95
N TRP A 78 -9.34 -3.64 1.65
CA TRP A 78 -9.27 -2.30 1.10
C TRP A 78 -10.08 -2.20 -0.18
N TRP A 79 -10.74 -1.07 -0.38
CA TRP A 79 -11.23 -0.67 -1.68
C TRP A 79 -10.08 -0.08 -2.49
N LEU A 80 -9.95 -0.53 -3.72
CA LEU A 80 -8.98 -0.04 -4.69
C LEU A 80 -9.73 0.58 -5.86
N ALA A 81 -9.25 1.71 -6.38
CA ALA A 81 -9.81 2.30 -7.59
C ALA A 81 -8.72 2.95 -8.45
N GLU A 82 -8.69 2.62 -9.73
CA GLU A 82 -7.82 3.28 -10.69
C GLU A 82 -8.47 4.57 -11.18
N ILE A 83 -7.71 5.66 -11.14
CA ILE A 83 -8.06 6.98 -11.65
C ILE A 83 -7.39 7.15 -13.02
N ALA A 84 -8.02 7.90 -13.91
CA ALA A 84 -7.63 8.01 -15.31
C ALA A 84 -6.16 8.41 -15.51
N ASP A 85 -5.66 9.35 -14.73
CA ASP A 85 -4.29 9.86 -14.86
C ASP A 85 -3.73 10.43 -13.54
N GLU A 86 -2.42 10.61 -13.51
CA GLU A 86 -1.69 11.15 -12.37
C GLU A 86 -2.14 12.56 -11.96
N ALA A 87 -2.37 13.46 -12.92
CA ALA A 87 -2.72 14.84 -12.62
C ALA A 87 -4.09 14.93 -11.93
N SER A 88 -5.05 14.18 -12.44
CA SER A 88 -6.39 14.04 -11.86
C SER A 88 -6.33 13.46 -10.45
N LEU A 89 -5.55 12.40 -10.24
CA LEU A 89 -5.38 11.78 -8.92
C LEU A 89 -4.75 12.74 -7.92
N ARG A 90 -3.69 13.44 -8.29
CA ARG A 90 -2.97 14.36 -7.39
C ARG A 90 -3.78 15.57 -7.00
N THR A 91 -4.65 16.07 -7.88
CA THR A 91 -5.50 17.24 -7.63
C THR A 91 -6.84 16.90 -7.01
N TRP A 92 -7.23 15.62 -7.01
CA TRP A 92 -8.49 15.18 -6.43
C TRP A 92 -8.59 15.50 -4.94
N GLN A 93 -9.73 16.06 -4.55
CA GLN A 93 -10.07 16.36 -3.16
C GLN A 93 -11.08 15.31 -2.67
N PRO A 94 -10.63 14.31 -1.88
CA PRO A 94 -11.51 13.23 -1.43
C PRO A 94 -12.52 13.70 -0.38
N ASP A 95 -13.73 13.17 -0.43
CA ASP A 95 -14.67 13.26 0.68
C ASP A 95 -14.30 12.20 1.75
N HIS A 96 -13.54 12.61 2.75
CA HIS A 96 -13.12 11.74 3.84
C HIS A 96 -14.29 11.16 4.64
N ALA A 97 -15.43 11.87 4.72
CA ALA A 97 -16.62 11.37 5.39
C ALA A 97 -17.25 10.21 4.59
N ALA A 98 -17.32 10.35 3.26
CA ALA A 98 -17.79 9.29 2.37
C ALA A 98 -16.87 8.06 2.41
N ILE A 99 -15.54 8.25 2.41
CA ILE A 99 -14.57 7.16 2.56
C ILE A 99 -14.76 6.45 3.91
N GLY A 100 -14.94 7.21 4.98
CA GLY A 100 -15.19 6.64 6.32
C GLY A 100 -16.52 5.86 6.39
N ALA A 101 -17.57 6.31 5.71
CA ALA A 101 -18.83 5.60 5.60
C ALA A 101 -18.67 4.28 4.83
N LEU A 102 -17.96 4.32 3.70
CA LEU A 102 -17.64 3.12 2.91
C LEU A 102 -16.83 2.10 3.74
N ALA A 103 -15.79 2.56 4.44
CA ALA A 103 -14.96 1.70 5.27
C ALA A 103 -15.76 0.96 6.33
N ARG A 104 -16.62 1.66 7.05
CA ARG A 104 -17.49 1.06 8.08
C ARG A 104 -18.52 0.10 7.49
N ALA A 105 -19.15 0.46 6.37
CA ALA A 105 -20.19 -0.36 5.75
C ALA A 105 -19.66 -1.65 5.14
N SER A 106 -18.38 -1.68 4.74
CA SER A 106 -17.75 -2.84 4.10
C SER A 106 -16.75 -3.57 5.00
N ASP A 107 -16.63 -3.18 6.27
CA ASP A 107 -15.62 -3.70 7.19
C ASP A 107 -14.22 -3.70 6.55
N SER A 108 -13.83 -2.54 6.02
CA SER A 108 -12.55 -2.33 5.33
C SER A 108 -11.72 -1.25 6.00
N MET A 109 -10.42 -1.21 5.70
CA MET A 109 -9.52 -0.14 6.14
C MET A 109 -9.89 1.22 5.54
N GLY A 110 -10.41 1.22 4.31
CA GLY A 110 -10.74 2.43 3.59
C GLY A 110 -10.56 2.28 2.09
N LEU A 111 -10.11 3.36 1.46
CA LEU A 111 -9.94 3.47 0.02
C LEU A 111 -8.47 3.74 -0.33
N CYS A 112 -7.93 3.01 -1.31
CA CYS A 112 -6.73 3.37 -2.04
C CYS A 112 -7.10 3.75 -3.46
N VAL A 113 -6.63 4.90 -3.92
CA VAL A 113 -6.70 5.27 -5.33
C VAL A 113 -5.31 5.27 -5.93
N PHE A 114 -5.23 4.86 -7.19
CA PHE A 114 -3.96 4.84 -7.91
C PHE A 114 -4.15 5.30 -9.35
N ALA A 115 -3.10 5.80 -9.96
CA ALA A 115 -3.05 6.16 -11.36
C ALA A 115 -1.71 5.75 -11.96
N ARG A 116 -1.72 5.40 -13.25
CA ARG A 116 -0.50 5.11 -14.00
C ARG A 116 0.25 6.42 -14.27
N ALA A 117 1.56 6.35 -14.19
CA ALA A 117 2.45 7.48 -14.44
C ALA A 117 3.51 7.10 -15.48
N ALA A 118 3.78 8.03 -16.37
CA ALA A 118 4.88 7.91 -17.35
C ALA A 118 6.12 8.67 -16.85
N HIS A 119 6.61 8.29 -15.66
CA HIS A 119 7.77 8.93 -15.03
C HIS A 119 8.96 7.98 -14.97
N ALA A 120 10.19 8.52 -15.06
CA ALA A 120 11.40 7.70 -15.06
C ALA A 120 11.63 6.96 -13.72
N GLU A 121 11.21 7.56 -12.60
CA GLU A 121 11.46 7.04 -11.25
C GLU A 121 10.30 6.22 -10.68
N TYR A 122 9.09 6.35 -11.22
CA TYR A 122 7.92 5.61 -10.77
C TYR A 122 6.90 5.43 -11.90
N GLN A 123 6.17 4.35 -11.87
CA GLN A 123 5.16 4.00 -12.85
C GLN A 123 3.75 4.08 -12.29
N LEU A 124 3.63 4.23 -10.97
CA LEU A 124 2.35 4.36 -10.30
C LEU A 124 2.38 5.51 -9.28
N VAL A 125 1.27 6.24 -9.19
CA VAL A 125 0.99 7.17 -8.09
C VAL A 125 -0.12 6.57 -7.24
N VAL A 126 0.03 6.62 -5.93
CA VAL A 126 -0.93 6.05 -4.98
C VAL A 126 -1.29 7.08 -3.91
N ARG A 127 -2.57 7.12 -3.54
CA ARG A 127 -3.06 7.80 -2.34
C ARG A 127 -3.89 6.81 -1.53
N ALA A 128 -3.61 6.69 -0.24
CA ALA A 128 -4.24 5.73 0.64
C ALA A 128 -4.95 6.44 1.80
N PHE A 129 -6.22 6.12 2.01
CA PHE A 129 -7.10 6.76 2.98
C PHE A 129 -7.64 5.71 3.97
N PRO A 130 -6.87 5.35 5.04
CA PRO A 130 -7.26 4.31 6.01
C PRO A 130 -8.25 4.86 7.05
N ALA A 131 -9.40 5.34 6.57
CA ALA A 131 -10.44 5.96 7.40
C ALA A 131 -11.05 5.00 8.43
N GLY A 132 -11.00 3.70 8.18
CA GLY A 132 -11.48 2.66 9.11
C GLY A 132 -10.67 2.59 10.42
N VAL A 133 -9.46 3.13 10.44
CA VAL A 133 -8.62 3.25 11.64
C VAL A 133 -8.34 4.71 12.03
N GLY A 134 -9.09 5.66 11.46
CA GLY A 134 -9.04 7.06 11.85
C GLY A 134 -7.88 7.86 11.25
N ILE A 135 -7.20 7.35 10.24
CA ILE A 135 -6.14 8.05 9.52
C ILE A 135 -6.73 8.70 8.27
N VAL A 136 -6.44 9.99 8.07
CA VAL A 136 -6.95 10.76 6.94
C VAL A 136 -6.30 10.35 5.64
N GLU A 137 -4.98 10.35 5.58
CA GLU A 137 -4.20 9.88 4.43
C GLU A 137 -2.86 9.31 4.93
N ASP A 138 -2.41 8.21 4.35
CA ASP A 138 -1.17 7.51 4.72
C ASP A 138 -0.04 7.91 3.75
N PRO A 139 1.08 8.44 4.24
CA PRO A 139 2.19 8.87 3.38
C PRO A 139 2.92 7.74 2.65
N ALA A 140 2.88 6.52 3.19
CA ALA A 140 3.57 5.37 2.59
C ALA A 140 3.01 4.05 3.13
N SER A 141 2.19 3.37 2.35
CA SER A 141 1.52 2.15 2.77
C SER A 141 2.03 0.92 2.01
N GLY A 142 2.89 0.13 2.64
CA GLY A 142 3.32 -1.15 2.07
C GLY A 142 2.16 -2.11 1.85
N ALA A 143 1.25 -2.21 2.83
CA ALA A 143 0.09 -3.09 2.75
C ALA A 143 -0.85 -2.71 1.58
N ALA A 144 -1.18 -1.43 1.44
CA ALA A 144 -2.03 -0.97 0.34
C ALA A 144 -1.39 -1.23 -1.04
N ASN A 145 -0.08 -0.98 -1.16
CA ASN A 145 0.64 -1.23 -2.41
C ASN A 145 0.75 -2.71 -2.76
N GLY A 146 0.84 -3.61 -1.76
CA GLY A 146 0.76 -5.06 -1.98
C GLY A 146 -0.58 -5.47 -2.58
N LEU A 147 -1.70 -4.94 -2.05
CA LEU A 147 -3.03 -5.21 -2.58
C LEU A 147 -3.24 -4.67 -3.99
N ILE A 148 -2.75 -3.46 -4.28
CA ILE A 148 -2.77 -2.88 -5.63
C ILE A 148 -1.99 -3.78 -6.60
N ALA A 149 -0.81 -4.27 -6.17
CA ALA A 149 0.02 -5.16 -6.98
C ALA A 149 -0.69 -6.48 -7.30
N ALA A 150 -1.31 -7.09 -6.29
CA ALA A 150 -2.11 -8.31 -6.48
C ALA A 150 -3.26 -8.09 -7.45
N TYR A 151 -3.96 -6.97 -7.32
CA TYR A 151 -5.07 -6.64 -8.18
C TYR A 151 -4.63 -6.40 -9.64
N ILE A 152 -3.56 -5.64 -9.85
CA ILE A 152 -3.00 -5.40 -11.19
C ILE A 152 -2.53 -6.73 -11.82
N ALA A 153 -1.78 -7.56 -11.09
CA ALA A 153 -1.31 -8.84 -11.59
C ALA A 153 -2.45 -9.80 -11.94
N HIS A 154 -3.54 -9.78 -11.15
CA HIS A 154 -4.74 -10.57 -11.42
C HIS A 154 -5.49 -10.09 -12.67
N ALA A 155 -5.67 -8.77 -12.81
CA ALA A 155 -6.44 -8.17 -13.91
C ALA A 155 -5.67 -8.10 -15.23
N GLU A 156 -4.35 -7.94 -15.16
CA GLU A 156 -3.46 -7.75 -16.31
C GLU A 156 -2.17 -8.60 -16.17
N PRO A 157 -2.26 -9.94 -16.21
CA PRO A 157 -1.12 -10.82 -15.95
C PRO A 157 0.05 -10.64 -16.94
N ASP A 158 -0.24 -10.16 -18.15
CA ASP A 158 0.77 -9.87 -19.18
C ASP A 158 1.04 -8.36 -19.32
N GLY A 159 0.49 -7.54 -18.42
CA GLY A 159 0.63 -6.09 -18.44
C GLY A 159 2.03 -5.62 -18.07
N ALA A 160 2.35 -4.38 -18.42
CA ALA A 160 3.66 -3.77 -18.16
C ALA A 160 4.02 -3.71 -16.66
N LEU A 161 3.03 -3.68 -15.77
CA LEU A 161 3.20 -3.63 -14.32
C LEU A 161 3.13 -4.99 -13.64
N ALA A 162 2.87 -6.08 -14.38
CA ALA A 162 2.63 -7.42 -13.82
C ALA A 162 3.85 -8.08 -13.15
N ARG A 163 5.05 -7.49 -13.29
CA ARG A 163 6.29 -8.02 -12.68
C ARG A 163 6.87 -7.12 -11.60
N GLY A 164 6.33 -5.92 -11.45
CA GLY A 164 6.78 -4.94 -10.47
C GLY A 164 6.91 -3.54 -11.05
N TYR A 165 7.02 -2.58 -10.17
CA TYR A 165 7.07 -1.16 -10.50
C TYR A 165 7.49 -0.34 -9.28
N HIS A 166 7.77 0.94 -9.49
CA HIS A 166 7.97 1.90 -8.41
C HIS A 166 6.75 2.79 -8.24
N VAL A 167 6.56 3.25 -7.01
CA VAL A 167 5.40 4.05 -6.59
C VAL A 167 5.85 5.37 -6.02
N SER A 168 5.11 6.45 -6.35
CA SER A 168 5.14 7.73 -5.65
C SER A 168 3.90 7.83 -4.76
N GLN A 169 4.07 8.09 -3.46
CA GLN A 169 2.98 8.25 -2.49
C GLN A 169 3.28 9.36 -1.48
N GLY A 170 2.24 10.04 -1.00
CA GLY A 170 2.31 10.98 0.12
C GLY A 170 2.71 12.40 -0.25
N ARG A 171 2.93 12.73 -1.50
CA ARG A 171 3.31 14.09 -1.93
C ARG A 171 2.25 15.12 -1.58
N GLU A 172 0.99 14.74 -1.64
CA GLU A 172 -0.18 15.57 -1.38
C GLU A 172 -0.30 16.00 0.09
N ILE A 173 0.39 15.30 0.98
CA ILE A 173 0.43 15.59 2.43
C ILE A 173 1.83 15.96 2.92
N GLY A 174 2.70 16.46 2.00
CA GLY A 174 4.03 16.98 2.33
C GLY A 174 5.11 15.93 2.52
N HIS A 175 4.87 14.69 2.13
CA HIS A 175 5.85 13.61 2.03
C HIS A 175 6.19 13.35 0.56
N ASP A 176 7.16 12.50 0.27
CA ASP A 176 7.50 12.08 -1.09
C ASP A 176 8.12 10.69 -1.07
N ALA A 177 7.35 9.73 -0.56
CA ALA A 177 7.81 8.36 -0.45
C ALA A 177 7.97 7.71 -1.83
N ARG A 178 9.02 6.91 -1.96
CA ARG A 178 9.27 6.02 -3.08
C ARG A 178 9.22 4.60 -2.56
N LEU A 179 8.28 3.83 -3.09
CA LEU A 179 8.17 2.41 -2.77
C LEU A 179 8.52 1.59 -4.00
N ALA A 180 9.14 0.45 -3.76
CA ALA A 180 9.37 -0.58 -4.76
C ALA A 180 8.36 -1.70 -4.57
N VAL A 181 7.84 -2.22 -5.66
CA VAL A 181 6.96 -3.38 -5.72
C VAL A 181 7.59 -4.42 -6.64
N GLN A 182 7.70 -5.65 -6.17
CA GLN A 182 8.15 -6.78 -6.97
C GLN A 182 7.07 -7.86 -6.93
N ILE A 183 6.71 -8.38 -8.10
CA ILE A 183 5.66 -9.39 -8.26
C ILE A 183 6.31 -10.65 -8.83
N GLU A 184 6.30 -11.69 -8.04
CA GLU A 184 6.78 -13.03 -8.39
C GLU A 184 5.56 -13.97 -8.50
N PRO A 185 5.68 -15.16 -9.11
CA PRO A 185 4.54 -16.07 -9.26
C PRO A 185 3.82 -16.41 -7.96
N ASP A 186 4.57 -16.54 -6.85
CA ASP A 186 4.04 -16.98 -5.56
C ASP A 186 4.22 -15.93 -4.45
N ALA A 187 4.66 -14.70 -4.76
CA ALA A 187 4.96 -13.71 -3.75
C ALA A 187 4.90 -12.27 -4.29
N ILE A 188 4.35 -11.38 -3.48
CA ILE A 188 4.41 -9.94 -3.72
C ILE A 188 5.27 -9.32 -2.61
N TRP A 189 6.20 -8.49 -3.01
CA TRP A 189 7.12 -7.80 -2.13
C TRP A 189 6.94 -6.29 -2.27
N THR A 190 6.78 -5.61 -1.13
CA THR A 190 6.67 -4.16 -1.09
C THR A 190 7.69 -3.57 -0.12
N GLY A 191 8.31 -2.47 -0.48
CA GLY A 191 9.32 -1.89 0.39
C GLY A 191 10.00 -0.67 -0.21
N GLY A 192 11.25 -0.46 0.18
CA GLY A 192 12.08 0.66 -0.25
C GLY A 192 13.17 0.99 0.75
N HIS A 193 13.81 2.14 0.54
CA HIS A 193 14.82 2.67 1.44
C HIS A 193 14.17 3.25 2.70
N SER A 194 14.83 3.08 3.84
CA SER A 194 14.38 3.61 5.13
C SER A 194 15.54 4.29 5.85
N HIS A 195 15.23 5.39 6.55
CA HIS A 195 16.19 6.12 7.37
C HIS A 195 15.73 6.17 8.82
N THR A 196 16.65 5.92 9.76
CA THR A 196 16.40 6.14 11.17
C THR A 196 16.34 7.64 11.45
N VAL A 197 15.20 8.14 11.90
CA VAL A 197 15.00 9.56 12.24
C VAL A 197 14.94 9.80 13.74
N ILE A 198 14.68 8.77 14.55
CA ILE A 198 14.68 8.82 16.01
C ILE A 198 15.40 7.58 16.50
N ASP A 199 16.39 7.76 17.38
CA ASP A 199 17.07 6.72 18.14
C ASP A 199 16.94 7.05 19.63
N GLY A 200 16.53 6.08 20.44
CA GLY A 200 16.30 6.29 21.86
C GLY A 200 15.94 5.03 22.62
N THR A 201 15.85 5.16 23.93
CA THR A 201 15.50 4.09 24.85
C THR A 201 14.12 4.37 25.47
N LEU A 202 13.28 3.37 25.54
CA LEU A 202 11.99 3.41 26.20
C LEU A 202 12.03 2.51 27.45
N ASP A 203 11.81 3.10 28.63
CA ASP A 203 11.61 2.33 29.87
C ASP A 203 10.17 1.80 29.87
N TRP A 204 10.03 0.53 29.53
CA TRP A 204 8.73 -0.11 29.52
C TRP A 204 8.34 -0.55 30.94
N ILE A 205 7.33 0.08 31.50
CA ILE A 205 6.71 -0.36 32.75
C ILE A 205 5.50 -1.23 32.35
N PRO A 206 5.56 -2.56 32.56
CA PRO A 206 4.39 -3.41 32.29
C PRO A 206 3.21 -2.94 33.14
N ALA A 207 2.00 -2.97 32.55
CA ALA A 207 0.78 -2.71 33.31
C ALA A 207 0.74 -3.68 34.51
N ARG A 208 0.49 -3.15 35.72
CA ARG A 208 0.26 -3.99 36.91
C ARG A 208 -1.05 -4.74 36.66
N GLU A 209 -1.02 -6.06 36.74
CA GLU A 209 -2.20 -6.93 36.76
C GLU A 209 -3.14 -6.60 37.90
#